data_16ca8bea3c52c690c5f2a2a0934463c2
#
_entry.id   16ca8bea3c52c690c5f2a2a0934463c2
#
_cell.length_a   1.000
_cell.length_b   1.000
_cell.length_c   1.000
_cell.angle_alpha   90.00
_cell.angle_beta   90.00
_cell.angle_gamma   90.00
#
_symmetry.space_group_name_H-M   'P 1'
#
loop_
_entity.id
_entity.type
_entity.pdbx_description
1 polymer ?
#
loop_
_entity_poly.entity_id
_entity_poly.type
_entity_poly.pdbx_seq_one_letter_code
_entity_poly.pdbx_strand_id
1 'polypeptide(L)'
;LAIVLLLKAVPPAPPPHGHAKLPLRQVAMDPDLLRLNLGIFVLHMVQMSMFVVLPHALVNHGGLAAASHWKVYLPAVLVSFVIMVPAIIAAERKDKMRPVFLAAIALLVMVQSGLLIYSDSLWALALWLMLFFVAFNILEATLPSLVSRTAPPAAKGAALGVYNTTQAIGLFIGGAAGGYIAQHFGDNAVFAACTGVLLIWLVVASSMNFPQRRIAAVATKTV
;
A
#
# COMPACT_ATOMS: atom_id res chain seq x y z
N LEU A 1 18.38 2.68 -16.42
CA LEU A 1 18.33 1.82 -17.61
C LEU A 1 19.66 1.87 -18.38
N ALA A 2 20.21 3.07 -18.70
CA ALA A 2 21.46 3.23 -19.45
C ALA A 2 22.66 2.53 -18.77
N ILE A 3 22.80 2.65 -17.45
CA ILE A 3 23.88 2.00 -16.68
C ILE A 3 23.78 0.47 -16.76
N VAL A 4 22.56 -0.09 -16.67
CA VAL A 4 22.33 -1.54 -16.77
C VAL A 4 22.66 -2.06 -18.18
N LEU A 5 22.34 -1.31 -19.23
CA LEU A 5 22.68 -1.65 -20.60
C LEU A 5 24.18 -1.56 -20.87
N LEU A 6 24.87 -0.59 -20.27
CA LEU A 6 26.33 -0.39 -20.43
C LEU A 6 27.14 -1.48 -19.70
N LEU A 7 26.66 -2.00 -18.58
CA LEU A 7 27.39 -2.98 -17.77
C LEU A 7 27.30 -4.43 -18.28
N LYS A 8 26.52 -4.73 -19.33
CA LYS A 8 26.27 -6.12 -19.83
C LYS A 8 25.96 -7.14 -18.71
N ALA A 9 25.48 -6.64 -17.56
CA ALA A 9 25.33 -7.42 -16.34
C ALA A 9 23.96 -8.13 -16.24
N VAL A 10 23.12 -8.02 -17.26
CA VAL A 10 21.82 -8.73 -17.26
C VAL A 10 22.10 -10.14 -17.79
N PRO A 11 21.98 -11.18 -16.94
CA PRO A 11 22.08 -12.55 -17.44
C PRO A 11 21.00 -12.79 -18.50
N PRO A 12 21.26 -13.64 -19.51
CA PRO A 12 20.27 -13.99 -20.51
C PRO A 12 19.01 -14.49 -19.81
N ALA A 13 17.85 -14.03 -20.29
CA ALA A 13 16.56 -14.47 -19.74
C ALA A 13 16.52 -16.01 -19.77
N PRO A 14 16.13 -16.70 -18.69
CA PRO A 14 15.95 -18.14 -18.72
C PRO A 14 14.96 -18.48 -19.86
N PRO A 15 15.18 -19.63 -20.55
CA PRO A 15 14.29 -20.03 -21.63
C PRO A 15 12.85 -20.03 -21.12
N PRO A 16 11.87 -19.61 -21.93
CA PRO A 16 10.47 -19.59 -21.52
C PRO A 16 10.06 -21.02 -21.17
N HIS A 17 9.88 -21.27 -19.87
CA HIS A 17 9.31 -22.54 -19.44
C HIS A 17 7.92 -22.60 -20.03
N GLY A 18 7.61 -23.66 -20.80
CA GLY A 18 6.36 -23.84 -21.54
C GLY A 18 5.14 -24.06 -20.63
N HIS A 19 4.93 -23.19 -19.68
CA HIS A 19 3.71 -23.17 -18.89
C HIS A 19 2.58 -22.61 -19.74
N ALA A 20 1.51 -23.38 -19.92
CA ALA A 20 0.29 -22.89 -20.54
C ALA A 20 -0.11 -21.55 -19.91
N LYS A 21 -0.24 -20.51 -20.71
CA LYS A 21 -0.68 -19.18 -20.23
C LYS A 21 -2.09 -19.32 -19.69
N LEU A 22 -2.26 -19.11 -18.38
CA LEU A 22 -3.59 -19.05 -17.78
C LEU A 22 -4.34 -17.84 -18.36
N PRO A 23 -5.63 -17.98 -18.68
CA PRO A 23 -6.43 -16.86 -19.18
C PRO A 23 -6.48 -15.74 -18.13
N LEU A 24 -6.27 -14.50 -18.57
CA LEU A 24 -6.22 -13.31 -17.71
C LEU A 24 -7.46 -13.20 -16.80
N ARG A 25 -8.63 -13.56 -17.34
CA ARG A 25 -9.89 -13.58 -16.59
C ARG A 25 -9.83 -14.49 -15.36
N GLN A 26 -9.24 -15.67 -15.48
CA GLN A 26 -9.14 -16.62 -14.36
C GLN A 26 -8.26 -16.05 -13.24
N VAL A 27 -7.20 -15.34 -13.59
CA VAL A 27 -6.31 -14.68 -12.62
C VAL A 27 -6.99 -13.47 -11.99
N ALA A 28 -7.69 -12.66 -12.80
CA ALA A 28 -8.36 -11.44 -12.34
C ALA A 28 -9.56 -11.73 -11.42
N MET A 29 -10.21 -12.92 -11.59
CA MET A 29 -11.41 -13.30 -10.83
C MET A 29 -11.09 -14.27 -9.66
N ASP A 30 -9.81 -14.56 -9.41
CA ASP A 30 -9.42 -15.35 -8.25
C ASP A 30 -9.79 -14.61 -6.95
N PRO A 31 -10.54 -15.24 -6.02
CA PRO A 31 -11.04 -14.56 -4.82
C PRO A 31 -9.96 -14.00 -3.90
N ASP A 32 -8.82 -14.69 -3.79
CA ASP A 32 -7.74 -14.23 -2.92
C ASP A 32 -6.96 -13.09 -3.58
N LEU A 33 -6.76 -13.15 -4.91
CA LEU A 33 -6.18 -12.04 -5.67
C LEU A 33 -7.12 -10.82 -5.70
N LEU A 34 -8.45 -11.02 -5.80
CA LEU A 34 -9.43 -9.93 -5.74
C LEU A 34 -9.36 -9.17 -4.40
N ARG A 35 -9.21 -9.88 -3.29
CA ARG A 35 -9.07 -9.25 -1.97
C ARG A 35 -7.78 -8.42 -1.87
N LEU A 36 -6.67 -8.91 -2.43
CA LEU A 36 -5.42 -8.17 -2.50
C LEU A 36 -5.51 -6.96 -3.44
N ASN A 37 -6.21 -7.12 -4.58
CA ASN A 37 -6.47 -6.02 -5.52
C ASN A 37 -7.38 -4.96 -4.90
N LEU A 38 -8.41 -5.36 -4.14
CA LEU A 38 -9.19 -4.40 -3.34
C LEU A 38 -8.29 -3.63 -2.36
N GLY A 39 -7.34 -4.33 -1.73
CA GLY A 39 -6.40 -3.70 -0.81
C GLY A 39 -5.58 -2.60 -1.45
N ILE A 40 -4.94 -2.86 -2.60
CA ILE A 40 -4.14 -1.83 -3.28
C ILE A 40 -5.00 -0.69 -3.83
N PHE A 41 -6.21 -1.00 -4.32
CA PHE A 41 -7.18 -0.01 -4.74
C PHE A 41 -7.52 0.96 -3.59
N VAL A 42 -7.92 0.43 -2.43
CA VAL A 42 -8.30 1.23 -1.26
C VAL A 42 -7.10 2.03 -0.74
N LEU A 43 -5.92 1.41 -0.65
CA LEU A 43 -4.70 2.05 -0.18
C LEU A 43 -4.39 3.33 -0.97
N HIS A 44 -4.40 3.23 -2.30
CA HIS A 44 -4.08 4.36 -3.17
C HIS A 44 -5.23 5.35 -3.34
N MET A 45 -6.47 4.88 -3.28
CA MET A 45 -7.65 5.75 -3.25
C MET A 45 -7.61 6.64 -2.01
N VAL A 46 -7.37 6.09 -0.83
CA VAL A 46 -7.25 6.85 0.42
C VAL A 46 -6.06 7.79 0.39
N GLN A 47 -4.91 7.34 -0.12
CA GLN A 47 -3.72 8.19 -0.27
C GLN A 47 -4.04 9.44 -1.10
N MET A 48 -4.59 9.26 -2.30
CA MET A 48 -4.88 10.39 -3.18
C MET A 48 -5.97 11.28 -2.65
N SER A 49 -7.04 10.74 -2.07
CA SER A 49 -8.10 11.53 -1.43
C SER A 49 -7.53 12.40 -0.30
N MET A 50 -6.70 11.83 0.57
CA MET A 50 -6.04 12.58 1.64
C MET A 50 -5.10 13.67 1.07
N PHE A 51 -4.36 13.37 0.01
CA PHE A 51 -3.41 14.33 -0.58
C PHE A 51 -4.08 15.49 -1.31
N VAL A 52 -5.37 15.38 -1.63
CA VAL A 52 -6.17 16.52 -2.11
C VAL A 52 -6.38 17.56 -1.00
N VAL A 53 -6.64 17.11 0.23
CA VAL A 53 -7.04 18.00 1.34
C VAL A 53 -5.90 18.33 2.31
N LEU A 54 -4.92 17.45 2.48
CA LEU A 54 -3.83 17.66 3.43
C LEU A 54 -3.01 18.93 3.20
N PRO A 55 -2.68 19.33 1.94
CA PRO A 55 -2.00 20.59 1.70
C PRO A 55 -2.79 21.82 2.20
N HIS A 56 -4.12 21.81 2.09
CA HIS A 56 -4.98 22.86 2.64
C HIS A 56 -4.91 22.90 4.17
N ALA A 57 -4.97 21.74 4.82
CA ALA A 57 -4.85 21.64 6.27
C ALA A 57 -3.48 22.13 6.77
N LEU A 58 -2.38 21.81 6.07
CA LEU A 58 -1.04 22.29 6.40
C LEU A 58 -0.92 23.83 6.31
N VAL A 59 -1.59 24.45 5.34
CA VAL A 59 -1.59 25.91 5.21
C VAL A 59 -2.53 26.55 6.25
N ASN A 60 -3.77 26.11 6.33
CA ASN A 60 -4.84 26.79 7.08
C ASN A 60 -4.77 26.52 8.58
N HIS A 61 -4.45 25.27 8.98
CA HIS A 61 -4.38 24.87 10.39
C HIS A 61 -2.94 24.79 10.89
N GLY A 62 -2.02 24.36 10.02
CA GLY A 62 -0.60 24.24 10.35
C GLY A 62 0.18 25.54 10.24
N GLY A 63 -0.36 26.56 9.57
CA GLY A 63 0.36 27.82 9.31
C GLY A 63 1.59 27.66 8.41
N LEU A 64 1.70 26.54 7.67
CA LEU A 64 2.89 26.20 6.88
C LEU A 64 2.68 26.59 5.42
N ALA A 65 3.47 27.53 4.92
CA ALA A 65 3.42 27.94 3.51
C ALA A 65 3.67 26.73 2.58
N ALA A 66 2.97 26.68 1.44
CA ALA A 66 3.05 25.57 0.48
C ALA A 66 4.49 25.24 0.04
N ALA A 67 5.33 26.26 -0.17
CA ALA A 67 6.75 26.09 -0.50
C ALA A 67 7.57 25.39 0.60
N SER A 68 7.04 25.29 1.82
CA SER A 68 7.69 24.68 2.98
C SER A 68 7.13 23.30 3.33
N HIS A 69 6.14 22.76 2.59
CA HIS A 69 5.53 21.46 2.87
C HIS A 69 6.56 20.32 2.89
N TRP A 70 7.62 20.41 2.10
CA TRP A 70 8.70 19.43 2.10
C TRP A 70 9.33 19.20 3.46
N LYS A 71 9.32 20.24 4.36
CA LYS A 71 9.84 20.16 5.72
C LYS A 71 9.07 19.19 6.62
N VAL A 72 7.82 18.87 6.25
CA VAL A 72 6.98 17.88 6.93
C VAL A 72 6.99 16.55 6.17
N TYR A 73 6.79 16.58 4.84
CA TYR A 73 6.72 15.37 4.04
C TYR A 73 8.04 14.57 4.04
N LEU A 74 9.16 15.25 3.83
CA LEU A 74 10.45 14.55 3.72
C LEU A 74 10.85 13.85 5.02
N PRO A 75 10.83 14.49 6.20
CA PRO A 75 11.10 13.78 7.46
C PRO A 75 10.09 12.67 7.74
N ALA A 76 8.80 12.89 7.47
CA ALA A 76 7.77 11.87 7.69
C ALA A 76 8.04 10.61 6.86
N VAL A 77 8.37 10.76 5.57
CA VAL A 77 8.73 9.65 4.69
C VAL A 77 10.01 8.96 5.15
N LEU A 78 11.08 9.70 5.46
CA LEU A 78 12.36 9.11 5.88
C LEU A 78 12.22 8.32 7.19
N VAL A 79 11.56 8.89 8.20
CA VAL A 79 11.32 8.19 9.47
C VAL A 79 10.43 6.95 9.26
N SER A 80 9.44 7.03 8.38
CA SER A 80 8.58 5.88 8.07
C SER A 80 9.34 4.70 7.49
N PHE A 81 10.34 4.93 6.64
CA PHE A 81 11.22 3.86 6.13
C PHE A 81 12.05 3.21 7.23
N VAL A 82 12.58 4.01 8.17
CA VAL A 82 13.34 3.50 9.31
C VAL A 82 12.48 2.58 10.18
N ILE A 83 11.20 2.88 10.35
CA ILE A 83 10.25 2.07 11.13
C ILE A 83 9.75 0.86 10.33
N MET A 84 9.46 1.04 9.04
CA MET A 84 8.92 -0.02 8.17
C MET A 84 9.87 -1.21 8.04
N VAL A 85 11.16 -0.97 7.78
CA VAL A 85 12.12 -2.04 7.48
C VAL A 85 12.25 -3.05 8.63
N PRO A 86 12.48 -2.65 9.89
CA PRO A 86 12.50 -3.60 11.01
C PRO A 86 11.16 -4.31 11.22
N ALA A 87 10.03 -3.61 11.03
CA ALA A 87 8.70 -4.18 11.19
C ALA A 87 8.45 -5.34 10.20
N ILE A 88 8.81 -5.14 8.93
CA ILE A 88 8.67 -6.17 7.90
C ILE A 88 9.61 -7.34 8.16
N ILE A 89 10.88 -7.08 8.48
CA ILE A 89 11.87 -8.14 8.79
C ILE A 89 11.40 -8.97 9.99
N ALA A 90 10.90 -8.32 11.04
CA ALA A 90 10.39 -9.00 12.23
C ALA A 90 9.14 -9.83 11.91
N ALA A 91 8.24 -9.31 11.06
CA ALA A 91 7.05 -10.01 10.60
C ALA A 91 7.39 -11.26 9.80
N GLU A 92 8.34 -11.17 8.88
CA GLU A 92 8.77 -12.30 8.05
C GLU A 92 9.51 -13.37 8.85
N ARG A 93 10.42 -12.96 9.76
CA ARG A 93 11.19 -13.92 10.58
C ARG A 93 10.33 -14.68 11.56
N LYS A 94 9.27 -14.06 12.10
CA LYS A 94 8.38 -14.64 13.12
C LYS A 94 7.10 -15.23 12.53
N ASP A 95 6.96 -15.28 11.21
CA ASP A 95 5.73 -15.69 10.50
C ASP A 95 4.48 -14.90 10.95
N LYS A 96 4.68 -13.61 11.26
CA LYS A 96 3.64 -12.69 11.76
C LYS A 96 3.18 -11.68 10.70
N MET A 97 3.17 -12.09 9.43
CA MET A 97 2.78 -11.20 8.34
C MET A 97 1.32 -10.74 8.45
N ARG A 98 0.41 -11.67 8.80
CA ARG A 98 -1.02 -11.35 8.99
C ARG A 98 -1.26 -10.28 10.06
N PRO A 99 -0.80 -10.42 11.31
CA PRO A 99 -1.04 -9.40 12.33
C PRO A 99 -0.38 -8.05 11.98
N VAL A 100 0.79 -8.02 11.34
CA VAL A 100 1.43 -6.78 10.91
C VAL A 100 0.62 -6.10 9.79
N PHE A 101 0.11 -6.85 8.84
CA PHE A 101 -0.74 -6.35 7.78
C PHE A 101 -2.03 -5.72 8.32
N LEU A 102 -2.75 -6.44 9.20
CA LEU A 102 -3.97 -5.94 9.84
C LEU A 102 -3.70 -4.73 10.75
N ALA A 103 -2.59 -4.75 11.49
CA ALA A 103 -2.19 -3.61 12.32
C ALA A 103 -1.88 -2.37 11.47
N ALA A 104 -1.29 -2.52 10.29
CA ALA A 104 -1.04 -1.41 9.38
C ALA A 104 -2.35 -0.82 8.82
N ILE A 105 -3.36 -1.65 8.48
CA ILE A 105 -4.67 -1.14 8.07
C ILE A 105 -5.36 -0.43 9.25
N ALA A 106 -5.33 -1.01 10.44
CA ALA A 106 -5.89 -0.40 11.65
C ALA A 106 -5.21 0.95 11.97
N LEU A 107 -3.90 1.05 11.74
CA LEU A 107 -3.15 2.29 11.88
C LEU A 107 -3.63 3.35 10.86
N LEU A 108 -3.93 2.97 9.61
CA LEU A 108 -4.53 3.90 8.64
C LEU A 108 -5.92 4.38 9.08
N VAL A 109 -6.76 3.48 9.63
CA VAL A 109 -8.07 3.87 10.21
C VAL A 109 -7.86 4.90 11.32
N MET A 110 -6.92 4.62 12.23
CA MET A 110 -6.60 5.55 13.33
C MET A 110 -6.11 6.90 12.81
N VAL A 111 -5.25 6.91 11.79
CA VAL A 111 -4.72 8.14 11.18
C VAL A 111 -5.84 8.97 10.56
N GLN A 112 -6.71 8.37 9.73
CA GLN A 112 -7.79 9.12 9.09
C GLN A 112 -8.82 9.64 10.11
N SER A 113 -9.12 8.85 11.14
CA SER A 113 -9.95 9.29 12.26
C SER A 113 -9.27 10.40 13.07
N GLY A 114 -7.96 10.30 13.27
CA GLY A 114 -7.18 11.33 13.96
C GLY A 114 -7.14 12.65 13.18
N LEU A 115 -6.95 12.61 11.87
CA LEU A 115 -7.03 13.79 11.00
C LEU A 115 -8.42 14.42 11.03
N LEU A 116 -9.49 13.63 11.13
CA LEU A 116 -10.86 14.11 11.25
C LEU A 116 -11.09 14.90 12.55
N ILE A 117 -10.47 14.46 13.67
CA ILE A 117 -10.78 14.99 15.02
C ILE A 117 -9.72 15.99 15.51
N TYR A 118 -8.45 15.79 15.16
CA TYR A 118 -7.28 16.52 15.68
C TYR A 118 -6.34 16.96 14.57
N SER A 119 -6.77 17.92 13.74
CA SER A 119 -5.98 18.48 12.63
C SER A 119 -5.62 19.96 12.82
N ASP A 120 -5.78 20.52 14.04
CA ASP A 120 -5.69 21.96 14.30
C ASP A 120 -4.28 22.50 14.54
N SER A 121 -3.25 21.67 14.42
CA SER A 121 -1.86 22.11 14.62
C SER A 121 -0.88 21.41 13.66
N LEU A 122 0.20 22.13 13.33
CA LEU A 122 1.27 21.58 12.48
C LEU A 122 1.86 20.28 13.03
N TRP A 123 2.05 20.19 14.34
CA TRP A 123 2.62 18.99 14.97
C TRP A 123 1.67 17.79 14.89
N ALA A 124 0.36 18.00 15.07
CA ALA A 124 -0.62 16.96 14.90
C ALA A 124 -0.66 16.46 13.45
N LEU A 125 -0.71 17.37 12.48
CA LEU A 125 -0.66 17.04 11.05
C LEU A 125 0.60 16.29 10.68
N ALA A 126 1.76 16.72 11.17
CA ALA A 126 3.05 16.07 10.93
C ALA A 126 3.08 14.65 11.53
N LEU A 127 2.55 14.47 12.75
CA LEU A 127 2.46 13.16 13.40
C LEU A 127 1.55 12.22 12.61
N TRP A 128 0.34 12.66 12.23
CA TRP A 128 -0.60 11.85 11.45
C TRP A 128 -0.01 11.48 10.09
N LEU A 129 0.66 12.42 9.43
CA LEU A 129 1.33 12.15 8.17
C LEU A 129 2.47 11.13 8.31
N MET A 130 3.26 11.22 9.35
CA MET A 130 4.31 10.25 9.64
C MET A 130 3.73 8.84 9.86
N LEU A 131 2.69 8.73 10.70
CA LEU A 131 2.01 7.46 10.97
C LEU A 131 1.33 6.89 9.71
N PHE A 132 0.75 7.78 8.87
CA PHE A 132 0.23 7.40 7.56
C PHE A 132 1.31 6.73 6.72
N PHE A 133 2.47 7.36 6.55
CA PHE A 133 3.55 6.78 5.75
C PHE A 133 4.12 5.49 6.33
N VAL A 134 4.16 5.33 7.66
CA VAL A 134 4.56 4.05 8.29
C VAL A 134 3.60 2.93 7.84
N ALA A 135 2.30 3.14 8.01
CA ALA A 135 1.30 2.14 7.63
C ALA A 135 1.27 1.90 6.11
N PHE A 136 1.29 2.97 5.34
CA PHE A 136 1.29 2.94 3.88
C PHE A 136 2.47 2.15 3.33
N ASN A 137 3.69 2.45 3.76
CA ASN A 137 4.90 1.78 3.29
C ASN A 137 4.95 0.30 3.68
N ILE A 138 4.45 -0.07 4.87
CA ILE A 138 4.32 -1.48 5.25
C ILE A 138 3.36 -2.21 4.30
N LEU A 139 2.21 -1.63 3.99
CA LEU A 139 1.22 -2.23 3.09
C LEU A 139 1.71 -2.26 1.64
N GLU A 140 2.35 -1.18 1.17
CA GLU A 140 2.92 -1.08 -0.18
C GLU A 140 4.03 -2.11 -0.42
N ALA A 141 4.84 -2.42 0.59
CA ALA A 141 5.85 -3.46 0.50
C ALA A 141 5.27 -4.89 0.60
N THR A 142 4.20 -5.08 1.37
CA THR A 142 3.65 -6.42 1.64
C THR A 142 2.64 -6.88 0.58
N LEU A 143 1.81 -5.98 0.06
CA LEU A 143 0.77 -6.32 -0.92
C LEU A 143 1.31 -7.00 -2.19
N PRO A 144 2.31 -6.46 -2.92
CA PRO A 144 2.82 -7.11 -4.13
C PRO A 144 3.53 -8.43 -3.81
N SER A 145 4.15 -8.56 -2.64
CA SER A 145 4.72 -9.81 -2.15
C SER A 145 3.62 -10.87 -1.96
N LEU A 146 2.49 -10.51 -1.35
CA LEU A 146 1.35 -11.40 -1.17
C LEU A 146 0.74 -11.81 -2.51
N VAL A 147 0.54 -10.86 -3.45
CA VAL A 147 0.07 -11.17 -4.81
C VAL A 147 0.98 -12.19 -5.49
N SER A 148 2.29 -11.97 -5.43
CA SER A 148 3.28 -12.88 -6.04
C SER A 148 3.33 -14.27 -5.39
N ARG A 149 2.97 -14.40 -4.11
CA ARG A 149 2.90 -15.69 -3.39
C ARG A 149 1.58 -16.42 -3.63
N THR A 150 0.49 -15.68 -3.81
CA THR A 150 -0.86 -16.22 -4.06
C THR A 150 -1.03 -16.66 -5.51
N ALA A 151 -0.48 -15.88 -6.44
CA ALA A 151 -0.62 -16.17 -7.86
C ALA A 151 0.10 -17.47 -8.26
N PRO A 152 -0.51 -18.29 -9.17
CA PRO A 152 0.15 -19.43 -9.77
C PRO A 152 1.48 -19.03 -10.44
N PRO A 153 2.53 -19.87 -10.41
CA PRO A 153 3.84 -19.52 -10.99
C PRO A 153 3.78 -19.04 -12.45
N ALA A 154 2.93 -19.66 -13.27
CA ALA A 154 2.71 -19.31 -14.66
C ALA A 154 1.96 -17.97 -14.89
N ALA A 155 1.30 -17.43 -13.86
CA ALA A 155 0.44 -16.26 -13.95
C ALA A 155 0.91 -15.06 -13.12
N LYS A 156 2.07 -15.12 -12.48
CA LYS A 156 2.59 -14.04 -11.61
C LYS A 156 2.66 -12.69 -12.31
N GLY A 157 3.16 -12.67 -13.55
CA GLY A 157 3.22 -11.43 -14.33
C GLY A 157 1.85 -10.85 -14.63
N ALA A 158 0.87 -11.71 -14.96
CA ALA A 158 -0.51 -11.28 -15.19
C ALA A 158 -1.16 -10.75 -13.90
N ALA A 159 -0.96 -11.44 -12.77
CA ALA A 159 -1.48 -11.01 -11.47
C ALA A 159 -0.92 -9.65 -11.04
N LEU A 160 0.39 -9.42 -11.19
CA LEU A 160 1.00 -8.13 -10.92
C LEU A 160 0.56 -7.05 -11.92
N GLY A 161 0.26 -7.40 -13.17
CA GLY A 161 -0.33 -6.49 -14.15
C GLY A 161 -1.72 -6.02 -13.73
N VAL A 162 -2.60 -6.93 -13.30
CA VAL A 162 -3.92 -6.59 -12.74
C VAL A 162 -3.77 -5.72 -11.50
N TYR A 163 -2.88 -6.10 -10.59
CA TYR A 163 -2.56 -5.34 -9.38
C TYR A 163 -2.18 -3.88 -9.68
N ASN A 164 -1.23 -3.65 -10.59
CA ASN A 164 -0.78 -2.31 -10.97
C ASN A 164 -1.89 -1.50 -11.65
N THR A 165 -2.72 -2.15 -12.49
CA THR A 165 -3.89 -1.50 -13.10
C THR A 165 -4.89 -1.06 -12.03
N THR A 166 -5.17 -1.93 -11.06
CA THR A 166 -6.08 -1.65 -9.94
C THR A 166 -5.55 -0.53 -9.05
N GLN A 167 -4.24 -0.48 -8.82
CA GLN A 167 -3.54 0.64 -8.17
C GLN A 167 -3.80 1.96 -8.88
N ALA A 168 -3.59 2.00 -10.21
CA ALA A 168 -3.80 3.20 -11.01
C ALA A 168 -5.26 3.68 -10.98
N ILE A 169 -6.22 2.74 -11.01
CA ILE A 169 -7.66 3.06 -10.85
C ILE A 169 -7.92 3.65 -9.46
N GLY A 170 -7.31 3.11 -8.41
CA GLY A 170 -7.41 3.63 -7.06
C GLY A 170 -6.91 5.07 -6.96
N LEU A 171 -5.74 5.38 -7.54
CA LEU A 171 -5.21 6.75 -7.60
C LEU A 171 -6.17 7.71 -8.31
N PHE A 172 -6.70 7.31 -9.46
CA PHE A 172 -7.63 8.13 -10.24
C PHE A 172 -8.92 8.41 -9.47
N ILE A 173 -9.56 7.36 -8.96
CA ILE A 173 -10.82 7.48 -8.21
C ILE A 173 -10.59 8.26 -6.92
N GLY A 174 -9.47 8.03 -6.23
CA GLY A 174 -9.12 8.77 -5.01
C GLY A 174 -9.00 10.28 -5.25
N GLY A 175 -8.32 10.69 -6.31
CA GLY A 175 -8.20 12.10 -6.67
C GLY A 175 -9.56 12.71 -7.07
N ALA A 176 -10.33 12.02 -7.91
CA ALA A 176 -11.61 12.50 -8.38
C ALA A 176 -12.67 12.57 -7.26
N ALA A 177 -12.85 11.47 -6.50
CA ALA A 177 -13.82 11.40 -5.41
C ALA A 177 -13.40 12.30 -4.24
N GLY A 178 -12.10 12.31 -3.88
CA GLY A 178 -11.57 13.19 -2.84
C GLY A 178 -11.79 14.64 -3.16
N GLY A 179 -11.49 15.07 -4.40
CA GLY A 179 -11.75 16.43 -4.85
C GLY A 179 -13.24 16.79 -4.85
N TYR A 180 -14.10 15.89 -5.34
CA TYR A 180 -15.54 16.09 -5.32
C TYR A 180 -16.10 16.24 -3.89
N ILE A 181 -15.70 15.33 -2.99
CA ILE A 181 -16.13 15.35 -1.58
C ILE A 181 -15.62 16.62 -0.90
N ALA A 182 -14.36 16.98 -1.08
CA ALA A 182 -13.78 18.19 -0.50
C ALA A 182 -14.54 19.45 -0.94
N GLN A 183 -14.86 19.56 -2.23
CA GLN A 183 -15.55 20.71 -2.80
C GLN A 183 -16.99 20.88 -2.30
N HIS A 184 -17.73 19.77 -2.10
CA HIS A 184 -19.16 19.83 -1.77
C HIS A 184 -19.47 19.67 -0.28
N PHE A 185 -18.59 18.96 0.46
CA PHE A 185 -18.83 18.57 1.85
C PHE A 185 -17.70 18.98 2.81
N GLY A 186 -16.63 19.58 2.26
CA GLY A 186 -15.46 20.03 3.02
C GLY A 186 -14.41 18.94 3.30
N ASP A 187 -13.24 19.38 3.76
CA ASP A 187 -12.05 18.54 3.94
C ASP A 187 -12.30 17.41 4.96
N ASN A 188 -13.03 17.67 6.04
CA ASN A 188 -13.35 16.67 7.06
C ASN A 188 -14.17 15.50 6.52
N ALA A 189 -15.05 15.75 5.53
CA ALA A 189 -15.83 14.68 4.90
C ALA A 189 -14.95 13.71 4.12
N VAL A 190 -13.82 14.15 3.58
CA VAL A 190 -12.84 13.28 2.92
C VAL A 190 -12.21 12.33 3.93
N PHE A 191 -11.76 12.82 5.09
CA PHE A 191 -11.20 11.96 6.14
C PHE A 191 -12.23 10.96 6.68
N ALA A 192 -13.48 11.38 6.85
CA ALA A 192 -14.57 10.49 7.27
C ALA A 192 -14.86 9.39 6.23
N ALA A 193 -14.92 9.74 4.95
CA ALA A 193 -15.11 8.78 3.85
C ALA A 193 -13.93 7.79 3.78
N CYS A 194 -12.69 8.27 3.87
CA CYS A 194 -11.49 7.44 3.93
C CYS A 194 -11.54 6.46 5.11
N THR A 195 -11.92 6.93 6.30
CA THR A 195 -12.10 6.08 7.48
C THR A 195 -13.11 4.96 7.23
N GLY A 196 -14.27 5.30 6.65
CA GLY A 196 -15.31 4.31 6.34
C GLY A 196 -14.84 3.22 5.37
N VAL A 197 -14.15 3.61 4.29
CA VAL A 197 -13.61 2.65 3.31
C VAL A 197 -12.50 1.78 3.92
N LEU A 198 -11.64 2.34 4.75
CA LEU A 198 -10.59 1.59 5.45
C LEU A 198 -11.17 0.59 6.44
N LEU A 199 -12.27 0.91 7.14
CA LEU A 199 -12.97 -0.04 8.01
C LEU A 199 -13.55 -1.22 7.22
N ILE A 200 -14.15 -0.96 6.06
CA ILE A 200 -14.63 -2.03 5.15
C ILE A 200 -13.44 -2.90 4.73
N TRP A 201 -12.33 -2.29 4.33
CA TRP A 201 -11.13 -3.05 3.96
C TRP A 201 -10.58 -3.87 5.13
N LEU A 202 -10.53 -3.33 6.34
CA LEU A 202 -10.08 -4.07 7.54
C LEU A 202 -10.92 -5.32 7.79
N VAL A 203 -12.24 -5.23 7.64
CA VAL A 203 -13.16 -6.38 7.74
C VAL A 203 -12.86 -7.42 6.66
N VAL A 204 -12.73 -7.01 5.40
CA VAL A 204 -12.37 -7.91 4.30
C VAL A 204 -11.00 -8.55 4.54
N ALA A 205 -9.99 -7.76 4.92
CA ALA A 205 -8.64 -8.24 5.18
C ALA A 205 -8.57 -9.22 6.36
N SER A 206 -9.42 -9.06 7.37
CA SER A 206 -9.48 -9.98 8.52
C SER A 206 -9.90 -11.40 8.14
N SER A 207 -10.67 -11.53 7.05
CA SER A 207 -11.12 -12.83 6.51
C SER A 207 -10.13 -13.48 5.53
N MET A 208 -8.99 -12.82 5.22
CA MET A 208 -8.02 -13.32 4.25
C MET A 208 -7.14 -14.44 4.84
N ASN A 209 -6.85 -15.44 4.00
CA ASN A 209 -5.84 -16.43 4.28
C ASN A 209 -4.48 -15.92 3.80
N PHE A 210 -3.49 -15.91 4.68
CA PHE A 210 -2.12 -15.51 4.34
C PHE A 210 -1.32 -16.74 3.95
N PRO A 211 -0.74 -16.80 2.74
CA PRO A 211 0.10 -17.92 2.34
C PRO A 211 1.35 -17.95 3.21
N GLN A 212 1.56 -19.07 3.88
CA GLN A 212 2.77 -19.31 4.66
C GLN A 212 4.00 -19.32 3.74
N ARG A 213 5.15 -18.89 4.27
CA ARG A 213 6.42 -18.95 3.55
C ARG A 213 6.73 -20.42 3.25
N ARG A 214 6.77 -20.83 1.97
CA ARG A 214 7.36 -22.10 1.59
C ARG A 214 8.85 -22.01 1.94
N ILE A 215 9.24 -22.57 3.08
CA ILE A 215 10.64 -22.86 3.36
C ILE A 215 11.02 -23.84 2.26
N ALA A 216 11.90 -23.41 1.33
CA ALA A 216 12.50 -24.33 0.39
C ALA A 216 13.15 -25.42 1.24
N ALA A 217 12.61 -26.64 1.19
CA ALA A 217 13.25 -27.79 1.78
C ALA A 217 14.63 -27.85 1.14
N VAL A 218 15.65 -27.52 1.92
CA VAL A 218 17.05 -27.81 1.57
C VAL A 218 17.05 -29.32 1.41
N ALA A 219 17.08 -29.74 0.16
CA ALA A 219 17.30 -31.15 -0.15
C ALA A 219 18.62 -31.53 0.50
N THR A 220 18.54 -32.19 1.63
CA THR A 220 19.64 -32.92 2.21
C THR A 220 19.96 -34.03 1.21
N LYS A 221 20.86 -33.74 0.26
CA LYS A 221 21.56 -34.78 -0.46
C LYS A 221 22.43 -35.47 0.57
N THR A 222 21.93 -36.55 1.14
CA THR A 222 22.73 -37.59 1.73
C THR A 222 23.57 -38.19 0.62
N VAL A 223 24.86 -38.04 0.79
CA VAL A 223 25.91 -38.74 0.07
C VAL A 223 25.89 -40.20 0.47
#